data_4fe255b56a9229745bad146112726193
#
_entry.id   4fe255b56a9229745bad146112726193
#
_cell.length_a   1.000
_cell.length_b   1.000
_cell.length_c   1.000
_cell.angle_alpha   90.00
_cell.angle_beta   90.00
_cell.angle_gamma   90.00
#
_symmetry.space_group_name_H-M   'P 1'
#
loop_
_entity.id
_entity.type
_entity.pdbx_description
1 polymer ?
#
loop_
_entity_poly.entity_id
_entity_poly.type
_entity_poly.pdbx_seq_one_letter_code
_entity_poly.pdbx_strand_id
1 'polypeptide(L)'
;PLTGIMPVICGDAHLGNFGFYRSPEGEQVIDLNDFDEAHPGAWEWDLRRLAAAVWVAGRENGYSEDDIAEAVHACVIAYRDEVAQLATMPLLARSYNRLDVERLHETATEKQLRDEIKRAAKTARKRTSDRALPRFTDSTAEGERRIVEELPLIRSVRDEEFEQLSEGLDAYLDTLAPHWRRVVAGYTLVDIAHKVVGVGSVGLRAYVALLEGSSPDDVLFLQ
;
A
#
# COMPACT_ATOMS: atom_id res chain seq x y z
N PRO A 1 26.60 12.18 1.84
CA PRO A 1 26.83 11.95 3.26
C PRO A 1 25.53 11.58 3.93
N LEU A 2 25.59 10.70 4.96
CA LEU A 2 24.45 10.34 5.79
C LEU A 2 24.50 11.18 7.06
N THR A 3 23.33 11.55 7.60
CA THR A 3 23.22 12.31 8.86
C THR A 3 23.47 11.43 10.10
N GLY A 4 23.35 10.10 9.95
CA GLY A 4 23.41 9.15 11.05
C GLY A 4 22.06 8.96 11.78
N ILE A 5 20.99 9.61 11.32
CA ILE A 5 19.64 9.44 11.85
C ILE A 5 19.03 8.19 11.18
N MET A 6 18.64 7.21 11.99
CA MET A 6 18.22 5.87 11.56
C MET A 6 16.81 5.55 12.07
N PRO A 7 15.77 6.18 11.53
CA PRO A 7 14.37 5.81 11.85
C PRO A 7 14.00 4.47 11.21
N VAL A 8 12.79 3.99 11.44
CA VAL A 8 12.19 2.99 10.55
C VAL A 8 11.87 3.69 9.23
N ILE A 9 12.48 3.22 8.15
CA ILE A 9 12.26 3.68 6.78
C ILE A 9 11.31 2.74 6.05
N CYS A 10 10.72 3.19 4.93
CA CYS A 10 9.91 2.35 4.04
C CYS A 10 10.78 1.28 3.34
N GLY A 11 12.01 1.64 2.97
CA GLY A 11 12.99 0.77 2.32
C GLY A 11 12.91 0.80 0.79
N ASP A 12 11.73 1.01 0.21
CA ASP A 12 11.54 1.14 -1.24
C ASP A 12 10.52 2.25 -1.59
N ALA A 13 10.77 3.48 -1.15
CA ALA A 13 9.88 4.64 -1.30
C ALA A 13 9.85 5.17 -2.76
N HIS A 14 9.48 4.37 -3.74
CA HIS A 14 9.29 4.81 -5.12
C HIS A 14 7.88 5.34 -5.39
N LEU A 15 7.66 6.03 -6.52
CA LEU A 15 6.38 6.67 -6.86
C LEU A 15 5.18 5.70 -6.85
N GLY A 16 5.39 4.43 -7.22
CA GLY A 16 4.33 3.41 -7.22
C GLY A 16 3.86 2.98 -5.83
N ASN A 17 4.64 3.27 -4.78
CA ASN A 17 4.31 2.95 -3.39
C ASN A 17 3.52 4.05 -2.68
N PHE A 18 3.15 5.12 -3.38
CA PHE A 18 2.19 6.10 -2.89
C PHE A 18 0.81 5.77 -3.43
N GLY A 19 -0.15 5.55 -2.53
CA GLY A 19 -1.49 5.15 -2.91
C GLY A 19 -2.59 5.79 -2.07
N PHE A 20 -3.80 5.75 -2.61
CA PHE A 20 -5.00 6.15 -1.88
C PHE A 20 -5.55 4.95 -1.13
N TYR A 21 -5.81 5.12 0.16
CA TYR A 21 -6.51 4.13 0.98
C TYR A 21 -7.43 4.80 2.00
N ARG A 22 -8.20 3.99 2.72
CA ARG A 22 -9.08 4.48 3.77
C ARG A 22 -8.39 4.39 5.11
N SER A 23 -8.29 5.51 5.82
CA SER A 23 -7.78 5.55 7.19
C SER A 23 -8.71 4.79 8.15
N PRO A 24 -8.24 4.44 9.37
CA PRO A 24 -9.10 3.84 10.40
C PRO A 24 -10.34 4.66 10.73
N GLU A 25 -10.28 5.98 10.55
CA GLU A 25 -11.41 6.91 10.77
C GLU A 25 -12.36 6.97 9.56
N GLY A 26 -12.05 6.25 8.47
CA GLY A 26 -12.87 6.17 7.27
C GLY A 26 -12.61 7.26 6.23
N GLU A 27 -11.61 8.12 6.44
CA GLU A 27 -11.22 9.16 5.50
C GLU A 27 -10.32 8.62 4.40
N GLN A 28 -10.41 9.19 3.21
CA GLN A 28 -9.51 8.83 2.12
C GLN A 28 -8.23 9.66 2.20
N VAL A 29 -7.12 8.97 2.39
CA VAL A 29 -5.78 9.56 2.50
C VAL A 29 -4.87 9.03 1.39
N ILE A 30 -3.78 9.74 1.14
CA ILE A 30 -2.66 9.27 0.35
C ILE A 30 -1.44 9.12 1.24
N ASP A 31 -0.79 7.97 1.17
CA ASP A 31 0.44 7.70 1.91
C ASP A 31 1.18 6.53 1.26
N LEU A 32 2.32 6.16 1.84
CA LEU A 32 3.01 4.93 1.51
C LEU A 32 2.13 3.71 1.86
N ASN A 33 2.13 2.70 1.01
CA ASN A 33 1.27 1.53 1.14
C ASN A 33 2.00 0.18 1.00
N ASP A 34 3.31 0.20 0.88
CA ASP A 34 4.14 -1.01 0.80
C ASP A 34 5.32 -0.89 1.78
N PHE A 35 5.35 -1.77 2.77
CA PHE A 35 6.31 -1.76 3.87
C PHE A 35 7.06 -3.09 4.02
N ASP A 36 7.07 -3.94 3.00
CA ASP A 36 7.75 -5.24 3.01
C ASP A 36 9.26 -5.08 3.27
N GLU A 37 9.85 -3.99 2.78
CA GLU A 37 11.26 -3.64 2.94
C GLU A 37 11.53 -2.74 4.15
N ALA A 38 10.51 -2.47 4.99
CA ALA A 38 10.65 -1.53 6.10
C ALA A 38 11.61 -2.04 7.17
N HIS A 39 12.59 -1.21 7.54
CA HIS A 39 13.61 -1.53 8.54
C HIS A 39 14.22 -0.26 9.13
N PRO A 40 14.94 -0.34 10.28
CA PRO A 40 15.75 0.76 10.75
C PRO A 40 16.88 1.08 9.76
N GLY A 41 16.80 2.23 9.11
CA GLY A 41 17.75 2.62 8.07
C GLY A 41 17.93 4.14 7.96
N ALA A 42 18.91 4.58 7.17
CA ALA A 42 19.14 6.00 6.94
C ALA A 42 17.96 6.59 6.16
N TRP A 43 17.27 7.58 6.74
CA TRP A 43 16.12 8.22 6.12
C TRP A 43 16.40 8.78 4.72
N GLU A 44 17.65 9.13 4.45
CA GLU A 44 18.10 9.62 3.16
C GLU A 44 17.93 8.58 2.03
N TRP A 45 17.85 7.30 2.35
CA TRP A 45 17.67 6.26 1.34
C TRP A 45 16.28 6.33 0.73
N ASP A 46 15.24 6.53 1.53
CA ASP A 46 13.87 6.69 1.02
C ASP A 46 13.75 7.95 0.14
N LEU A 47 14.30 9.08 0.59
CA LEU A 47 14.27 10.30 -0.20
C LEU A 47 15.06 10.16 -1.51
N ARG A 48 16.20 9.48 -1.51
CA ARG A 48 16.98 9.19 -2.73
C ARG A 48 16.23 8.25 -3.66
N ARG A 49 15.57 7.25 -3.11
CA ARG A 49 14.76 6.31 -3.88
C ARG A 49 13.60 7.03 -4.57
N LEU A 50 12.92 7.92 -3.86
CA LEU A 50 11.87 8.77 -4.42
C LEU A 50 12.41 9.69 -5.51
N ALA A 51 13.50 10.41 -5.24
CA ALA A 51 14.13 11.31 -6.21
C ALA A 51 14.55 10.57 -7.49
N ALA A 52 15.13 9.38 -7.36
CA ALA A 52 15.48 8.53 -8.50
C ALA A 52 14.24 8.08 -9.29
N ALA A 53 13.14 7.74 -8.59
CA ALA A 53 11.89 7.35 -9.24
C ALA A 53 11.26 8.53 -10.02
N VAL A 54 11.30 9.74 -9.46
CA VAL A 54 10.85 10.96 -10.18
C VAL A 54 11.70 11.18 -11.44
N TRP A 55 13.01 11.02 -11.35
CA TRP A 55 13.91 11.15 -12.50
C TRP A 55 13.58 10.16 -13.61
N VAL A 56 13.46 8.87 -13.26
CA VAL A 56 13.17 7.81 -14.23
C VAL A 56 11.80 8.01 -14.87
N ALA A 57 10.77 8.34 -14.07
CA ALA A 57 9.43 8.62 -14.59
C ALA A 57 9.40 9.83 -15.53
N GLY A 58 10.18 10.86 -15.23
CA GLY A 58 10.33 12.02 -16.12
C GLY A 58 10.90 11.64 -17.48
N ARG A 59 11.95 10.81 -17.51
CA ARG A 59 12.54 10.31 -18.77
C ARG A 59 11.57 9.41 -19.53
N GLU A 60 10.85 8.52 -18.86
CA GLU A 60 9.86 7.65 -19.48
C GLU A 60 8.74 8.46 -20.15
N ASN A 61 8.35 9.57 -19.55
CA ASN A 61 7.35 10.50 -20.10
C ASN A 61 7.90 11.48 -21.12
N GLY A 62 9.20 11.45 -21.42
CA GLY A 62 9.82 12.27 -22.47
C GLY A 62 10.04 13.74 -22.10
N TYR A 63 10.09 14.08 -20.81
CA TYR A 63 10.42 15.43 -20.36
C TYR A 63 11.91 15.76 -20.60
N SER A 64 12.23 17.04 -20.67
CA SER A 64 13.62 17.47 -20.77
C SER A 64 14.41 17.20 -19.49
N GLU A 65 15.75 17.03 -19.60
CA GLU A 65 16.60 16.82 -18.42
C GLU A 65 16.52 18.00 -17.43
N ASP A 66 16.31 19.21 -17.92
CA ASP A 66 16.17 20.42 -17.10
C ASP A 66 14.84 20.39 -16.32
N ASP A 67 13.72 20.05 -16.97
CA ASP A 67 12.41 19.90 -16.31
C ASP A 67 12.44 18.78 -15.25
N ILE A 68 13.12 17.68 -15.56
CA ILE A 68 13.28 16.55 -14.63
C ILE A 68 14.12 16.97 -13.41
N ALA A 69 15.22 17.68 -13.64
CA ALA A 69 16.07 18.19 -12.56
C ALA A 69 15.29 19.16 -11.65
N GLU A 70 14.47 20.05 -12.24
CA GLU A 70 13.60 20.95 -11.49
C GLU A 70 12.57 20.18 -10.66
N ALA A 71 11.92 19.17 -11.22
CA ALA A 71 10.95 18.32 -10.51
C ALA A 71 11.59 17.58 -9.32
N VAL A 72 12.77 17.01 -9.51
CA VAL A 72 13.51 16.34 -8.41
C VAL A 72 13.91 17.34 -7.33
N HIS A 73 14.40 18.51 -7.73
CA HIS A 73 14.77 19.57 -6.79
C HIS A 73 13.55 20.04 -5.98
N ALA A 74 12.41 20.27 -6.66
CA ALA A 74 11.16 20.64 -6.01
C ALA A 74 10.68 19.58 -5.01
N CYS A 75 10.78 18.28 -5.36
CA CYS A 75 10.44 17.18 -4.47
C CYS A 75 11.29 17.20 -3.18
N VAL A 76 12.61 17.38 -3.29
CA VAL A 76 13.52 17.43 -2.13
C VAL A 76 13.27 18.65 -1.26
N ILE A 77 13.00 19.81 -1.88
CA ILE A 77 12.67 21.06 -1.18
C ILE A 77 11.35 20.89 -0.42
N ALA A 78 10.31 20.36 -1.07
CA ALA A 78 9.01 20.11 -0.44
C ALA A 78 9.13 19.19 0.77
N TYR A 79 9.90 18.10 0.66
CA TYR A 79 10.18 17.20 1.79
C TYR A 79 10.85 17.95 2.96
N ARG A 80 11.90 18.72 2.69
CA ARG A 80 12.61 19.52 3.70
C ARG A 80 11.67 20.49 4.42
N ASP A 81 10.87 21.21 3.64
CA ASP A 81 10.01 22.27 4.17
C ASP A 81 8.84 21.68 4.98
N GLU A 82 8.26 20.56 4.54
CA GLU A 82 7.23 19.86 5.30
C GLU A 82 7.80 19.29 6.62
N VAL A 83 8.97 18.67 6.60
CA VAL A 83 9.61 18.18 7.83
C VAL A 83 9.92 19.34 8.81
N ALA A 84 10.39 20.48 8.30
CA ALA A 84 10.61 21.67 9.11
C ALA A 84 9.31 22.21 9.72
N GLN A 85 8.22 22.23 8.95
CA GLN A 85 6.89 22.63 9.43
C GLN A 85 6.38 21.67 10.51
N LEU A 86 6.43 20.37 10.26
CA LEU A 86 6.03 19.32 11.22
C LEU A 86 6.80 19.41 12.53
N ALA A 87 8.08 19.77 12.48
CA ALA A 87 8.91 19.95 13.68
C ALA A 87 8.42 21.07 14.60
N THR A 88 7.70 22.06 14.06
CA THR A 88 7.11 23.18 14.84
C THR A 88 5.74 22.86 15.43
N MET A 89 5.09 21.79 14.99
CA MET A 89 3.76 21.41 15.44
C MET A 89 3.79 20.74 16.83
N PRO A 90 2.75 20.94 17.65
CA PRO A 90 2.53 20.13 18.85
C PRO A 90 2.51 18.63 18.50
N LEU A 91 3.07 17.80 19.38
CA LEU A 91 3.22 16.35 19.11
C LEU A 91 1.90 15.68 18.71
N LEU A 92 0.82 15.96 19.43
CA LEU A 92 -0.50 15.38 19.15
C LEU A 92 -1.03 15.81 17.77
N ALA A 93 -0.95 17.10 17.45
CA ALA A 93 -1.38 17.63 16.16
C ALA A 93 -0.56 17.02 15.00
N ARG A 94 0.75 16.90 15.19
CA ARG A 94 1.64 16.24 14.22
C ARG A 94 1.30 14.77 14.02
N SER A 95 0.92 14.04 15.08
CA SER A 95 0.55 12.62 15.00
C SER A 95 -0.75 12.38 14.22
N TYR A 96 -1.62 13.38 14.12
CA TYR A 96 -2.84 13.33 13.32
C TYR A 96 -2.73 14.06 11.97
N ASN A 97 -1.55 14.60 11.64
CA ASN A 97 -1.34 15.25 10.36
C ASN A 97 -1.36 14.21 9.24
N ARG A 98 -2.29 14.35 8.30
CA ARG A 98 -2.49 13.44 7.18
C ARG A 98 -2.62 14.22 5.89
N LEU A 99 -2.22 13.58 4.79
CA LEU A 99 -2.46 14.08 3.45
C LEU A 99 -3.76 13.46 2.94
N ASP A 100 -4.87 14.15 3.12
CA ASP A 100 -6.16 13.78 2.55
C ASP A 100 -6.32 14.29 1.11
N VAL A 101 -7.42 13.89 0.47
CA VAL A 101 -7.69 14.27 -0.93
C VAL A 101 -7.93 15.77 -1.07
N GLU A 102 -8.51 16.44 -0.07
CA GLU A 102 -8.78 17.89 -0.10
C GLU A 102 -7.47 18.67 -0.06
N ARG A 103 -6.60 18.36 0.89
CA ARG A 103 -5.27 18.96 1.01
C ARG A 103 -4.41 18.71 -0.23
N LEU A 104 -4.43 17.47 -0.77
CA LEU A 104 -3.75 17.16 -2.01
C LEU A 104 -4.29 17.99 -3.19
N HIS A 105 -5.60 18.16 -3.25
CA HIS A 105 -6.25 18.96 -4.28
C HIS A 105 -5.91 20.48 -4.17
N GLU A 106 -5.76 21.00 -2.96
CA GLU A 106 -5.34 22.38 -2.70
C GLU A 106 -3.90 22.65 -3.12
N THR A 107 -3.01 21.68 -2.97
CA THR A 107 -1.62 21.80 -3.41
C THR A 107 -1.46 21.81 -4.94
N ALA A 108 -2.44 21.28 -5.67
CA ALA A 108 -2.41 21.24 -7.11
C ALA A 108 -2.75 22.61 -7.72
N THR A 109 -1.79 23.25 -8.36
CA THR A 109 -1.94 24.57 -8.98
C THR A 109 -2.71 24.51 -10.29
N GLU A 110 -2.56 23.44 -11.06
CA GLU A 110 -3.17 23.27 -12.37
C GLU A 110 -4.51 22.55 -12.32
N LYS A 111 -5.46 23.00 -13.14
CA LYS A 111 -6.78 22.39 -13.23
C LYS A 111 -6.72 20.92 -13.67
N GLN A 112 -5.85 20.60 -14.62
CA GLN A 112 -5.68 19.23 -15.13
C GLN A 112 -5.24 18.28 -13.99
N LEU A 113 -4.24 18.67 -13.21
CA LEU A 113 -3.76 17.90 -12.07
C LEU A 113 -4.86 17.70 -11.01
N ARG A 114 -5.63 18.74 -10.71
CA ARG A 114 -6.80 18.63 -9.80
C ARG A 114 -7.84 17.63 -10.29
N ASP A 115 -8.12 17.63 -11.60
CA ASP A 115 -9.09 16.71 -12.20
C ASP A 115 -8.55 15.26 -12.19
N GLU A 116 -7.24 15.07 -12.34
CA GLU A 116 -6.58 13.77 -12.23
C GLU A 116 -6.59 13.22 -10.81
N ILE A 117 -6.28 14.04 -9.81
CA ILE A 117 -6.39 13.69 -8.38
C ILE A 117 -7.81 13.23 -8.05
N LYS A 118 -8.84 13.99 -8.48
CA LYS A 118 -10.25 13.62 -8.27
C LYS A 118 -10.62 12.29 -8.94
N ARG A 119 -10.12 12.05 -10.16
CA ARG A 119 -10.36 10.78 -10.88
C ARG A 119 -9.69 9.61 -10.17
N ALA A 120 -8.44 9.76 -9.75
CA ALA A 120 -7.70 8.75 -9.01
C ALA A 120 -8.36 8.43 -7.66
N ALA A 121 -8.73 9.44 -6.88
CA ALA A 121 -9.45 9.28 -5.62
C ALA A 121 -10.81 8.59 -5.80
N LYS A 122 -11.58 8.96 -6.84
CA LYS A 122 -12.85 8.30 -7.17
C LYS A 122 -12.66 6.82 -7.56
N THR A 123 -11.57 6.51 -8.27
CA THR A 123 -11.24 5.13 -8.65
C THR A 123 -10.83 4.32 -7.43
N ALA A 124 -10.02 4.87 -6.54
CA ALA A 124 -9.60 4.22 -5.30
C ALA A 124 -10.79 3.90 -4.37
N ARG A 125 -11.77 4.81 -4.27
CA ARG A 125 -13.02 4.58 -3.51
C ARG A 125 -13.83 3.37 -3.99
N LYS A 126 -13.60 2.92 -5.22
CA LYS A 126 -14.28 1.76 -5.79
C LYS A 126 -13.53 0.45 -5.58
N ARG A 127 -12.27 0.51 -5.08
CA ARG A 127 -11.42 -0.65 -4.84
C ARG A 127 -11.53 -1.06 -3.37
N THR A 128 -12.69 -1.55 -2.98
CA THR A 128 -12.95 -2.11 -1.65
C THR A 128 -12.97 -3.64 -1.72
N SER A 129 -12.76 -4.33 -0.62
CA SER A 129 -12.73 -5.81 -0.57
C SER A 129 -14.01 -6.43 -1.10
N ASP A 130 -15.17 -5.88 -0.74
CA ASP A 130 -16.50 -6.30 -1.23
C ASP A 130 -16.65 -6.18 -2.76
N ARG A 131 -16.04 -5.18 -3.38
CA ARG A 131 -16.04 -5.01 -4.84
C ARG A 131 -14.96 -5.81 -5.56
N ALA A 132 -13.90 -6.16 -4.85
CA ALA A 132 -12.88 -7.07 -5.36
C ALA A 132 -13.40 -8.50 -5.43
N LEU A 133 -14.29 -8.87 -4.50
CA LEU A 133 -14.81 -10.21 -4.32
C LEU A 133 -15.28 -10.88 -5.63
N PRO A 134 -16.22 -10.32 -6.42
CA PRO A 134 -16.72 -10.99 -7.63
C PRO A 134 -15.67 -11.14 -8.73
N ARG A 135 -14.56 -10.41 -8.63
CA ARG A 135 -13.49 -10.44 -9.63
C ARG A 135 -12.41 -11.45 -9.29
N PHE A 136 -12.15 -11.65 -7.99
CA PHE A 136 -11.03 -12.46 -7.51
C PHE A 136 -11.47 -13.78 -6.89
N THR A 137 -12.78 -14.02 -6.76
CA THR A 137 -13.29 -15.27 -6.19
C THR A 137 -14.35 -15.89 -7.07
N ASP A 138 -14.44 -17.23 -7.00
CA ASP A 138 -15.49 -18.04 -7.61
C ASP A 138 -15.99 -19.04 -6.57
N SER A 139 -17.13 -19.67 -6.84
CA SER A 139 -17.69 -20.72 -5.99
C SER A 139 -17.42 -22.09 -6.61
N THR A 140 -16.96 -23.04 -5.80
CA THR A 140 -16.84 -24.43 -6.22
C THR A 140 -18.21 -25.06 -6.45
N ALA A 141 -18.27 -26.25 -7.03
CA ALA A 141 -19.52 -27.00 -7.20
C ALA A 141 -20.21 -27.33 -5.87
N GLU A 142 -19.44 -27.39 -4.78
CA GLU A 142 -19.92 -27.62 -3.41
C GLU A 142 -20.37 -26.32 -2.72
N GLY A 143 -20.22 -25.16 -3.40
CA GLY A 143 -20.59 -23.84 -2.89
C GLY A 143 -19.54 -23.17 -2.02
N GLU A 144 -18.35 -23.76 -1.89
CA GLU A 144 -17.22 -23.13 -1.21
C GLU A 144 -16.63 -22.01 -2.07
N ARG A 145 -16.27 -20.91 -1.45
CA ARG A 145 -15.61 -19.80 -2.14
C ARG A 145 -14.12 -20.07 -2.28
N ARG A 146 -13.54 -19.68 -3.44
CA ARG A 146 -12.12 -19.82 -3.72
C ARG A 146 -11.58 -18.63 -4.49
N ILE A 147 -10.29 -18.37 -4.36
CA ILE A 147 -9.58 -17.38 -5.18
C ILE A 147 -9.45 -17.92 -6.59
N VAL A 148 -9.81 -17.10 -7.59
CA VAL A 148 -9.70 -17.46 -9.00
C VAL A 148 -8.25 -17.64 -9.39
N GLU A 149 -7.92 -18.79 -9.95
CA GLU A 149 -6.59 -19.08 -10.47
C GLU A 149 -6.38 -18.39 -11.81
N GLU A 150 -5.29 -17.65 -11.94
CA GLU A 150 -4.88 -16.95 -13.16
C GLU A 150 -3.38 -17.18 -13.41
N LEU A 151 -3.05 -18.32 -14.00
CA LEU A 151 -1.66 -18.67 -14.25
C LEU A 151 -0.99 -17.76 -15.30
N PRO A 152 0.25 -17.34 -15.09
CA PRO A 152 1.16 -17.71 -13.99
C PRO A 152 1.06 -16.76 -12.76
N LEU A 153 0.16 -15.79 -12.76
CA LEU A 153 0.12 -14.69 -11.78
C LEU A 153 -0.51 -15.12 -10.46
N ILE A 154 -1.57 -15.93 -10.50
CA ILE A 154 -2.27 -16.44 -9.32
C ILE A 154 -2.34 -17.96 -9.42
N ARG A 155 -1.73 -18.64 -8.45
CA ARG A 155 -1.70 -20.09 -8.34
C ARG A 155 -2.36 -20.51 -7.03
N SER A 156 -3.31 -21.43 -7.10
CA SER A 156 -3.91 -22.03 -5.93
C SER A 156 -2.89 -22.74 -5.05
N VAL A 157 -3.05 -22.62 -3.76
CA VAL A 157 -2.29 -23.35 -2.73
C VAL A 157 -3.15 -24.50 -2.22
N ARG A 158 -2.56 -25.67 -2.01
CA ARG A 158 -3.28 -26.88 -1.58
C ARG A 158 -2.43 -27.70 -0.60
N ASP A 159 -3.11 -28.60 0.07
CA ASP A 159 -2.54 -29.67 0.91
C ASP A 159 -1.57 -29.11 1.99
N GLU A 160 -0.40 -29.70 2.09
CA GLU A 160 0.61 -29.35 3.09
C GLU A 160 1.05 -27.87 3.04
N GLU A 161 1.12 -27.27 1.83
CA GLU A 161 1.45 -25.85 1.69
C GLU A 161 0.35 -24.97 2.30
N PHE A 162 -0.91 -25.33 2.16
CA PHE A 162 -2.03 -24.63 2.77
C PHE A 162 -2.00 -24.73 4.29
N GLU A 163 -1.75 -25.91 4.85
CA GLU A 163 -1.65 -26.12 6.29
C GLU A 163 -0.54 -25.28 6.91
N GLN A 164 0.67 -25.29 6.29
CA GLN A 164 1.81 -24.48 6.75
C GLN A 164 1.53 -22.99 6.73
N LEU A 165 0.84 -22.50 5.69
CA LEU A 165 0.47 -21.09 5.57
C LEU A 165 -0.63 -20.69 6.54
N SER A 166 -1.58 -21.58 6.82
CA SER A 166 -2.60 -21.38 7.85
C SER A 166 -1.99 -21.24 9.24
N GLU A 167 -1.06 -22.11 9.60
CA GLU A 167 -0.30 -22.00 10.85
C GLU A 167 0.53 -20.71 10.91
N GLY A 168 1.14 -20.33 9.78
CA GLY A 168 1.86 -19.07 9.64
C GLY A 168 0.97 -17.84 9.84
N LEU A 169 -0.26 -17.87 9.33
CA LEU A 169 -1.25 -16.82 9.52
C LEU A 169 -1.65 -16.72 11.00
N ASP A 170 -1.89 -17.82 11.68
CA ASP A 170 -2.20 -17.82 13.11
C ASP A 170 -1.06 -17.21 13.94
N ALA A 171 0.18 -17.57 13.64
CA ALA A 171 1.36 -16.99 14.28
C ALA A 171 1.49 -15.48 13.99
N TYR A 172 1.18 -15.03 12.77
CA TYR A 172 1.12 -13.61 12.43
C TYR A 172 0.04 -12.87 13.23
N LEU A 173 -1.17 -13.44 13.34
CA LEU A 173 -2.26 -12.85 14.10
C LEU A 173 -1.87 -12.65 15.57
N ASP A 174 -1.03 -13.51 16.12
CA ASP A 174 -0.50 -13.38 17.48
C ASP A 174 0.42 -12.17 17.66
N THR A 175 1.01 -11.66 16.59
CA THR A 175 1.85 -10.45 16.62
C THR A 175 1.04 -9.16 16.58
N LEU A 176 -0.22 -9.21 16.18
CA LEU A 176 -1.06 -8.02 16.03
C LEU A 176 -1.39 -7.37 17.38
N ALA A 177 -1.57 -6.05 17.35
CA ALA A 177 -2.11 -5.32 18.49
C ALA A 177 -3.48 -5.91 18.90
N PRO A 178 -3.82 -5.99 20.21
CA PRO A 178 -4.99 -6.73 20.71
C PRO A 178 -6.32 -6.35 20.07
N HIS A 179 -6.49 -5.09 19.67
CA HIS A 179 -7.71 -4.62 19.01
C HIS A 179 -7.84 -5.16 17.57
N TRP A 180 -6.75 -5.19 16.80
CA TRP A 180 -6.74 -5.76 15.45
C TRP A 180 -6.89 -7.27 15.47
N ARG A 181 -6.18 -7.95 16.39
CA ARG A 181 -6.35 -9.39 16.60
C ARG A 181 -7.81 -9.76 16.85
N ARG A 182 -8.53 -8.99 17.70
CA ARG A 182 -9.95 -9.21 17.96
C ARG A 182 -10.82 -9.04 16.70
N VAL A 183 -10.51 -8.07 15.86
CA VAL A 183 -11.23 -7.86 14.59
C VAL A 183 -11.00 -9.03 13.66
N VAL A 184 -9.74 -9.41 13.42
CA VAL A 184 -9.40 -10.49 12.46
C VAL A 184 -9.84 -11.87 12.98
N ALA A 185 -9.84 -12.11 14.30
CA ALA A 185 -10.37 -13.34 14.89
C ALA A 185 -11.88 -13.56 14.67
N GLY A 186 -12.61 -12.55 14.19
CA GLY A 186 -14.00 -12.69 13.73
C GLY A 186 -14.14 -13.25 12.32
N TYR A 187 -13.04 -13.49 11.61
CA TYR A 187 -13.01 -14.04 10.27
C TYR A 187 -12.50 -15.47 10.27
N THR A 188 -12.94 -16.25 9.29
CA THR A 188 -12.49 -17.62 9.05
C THR A 188 -11.68 -17.67 7.76
N LEU A 189 -10.51 -18.30 7.78
CA LEU A 189 -9.71 -18.52 6.58
C LEU A 189 -10.46 -19.48 5.64
N VAL A 190 -10.63 -19.07 4.39
CA VAL A 190 -11.36 -19.82 3.36
C VAL A 190 -10.42 -20.36 2.29
N ASP A 191 -9.52 -19.54 1.79
CA ASP A 191 -8.58 -19.95 0.74
C ASP A 191 -7.28 -19.15 0.80
N ILE A 192 -6.21 -19.72 0.24
CA ILE A 192 -4.91 -19.07 0.07
C ILE A 192 -4.44 -19.29 -1.36
N ALA A 193 -3.90 -18.24 -1.98
CA ALA A 193 -3.26 -18.32 -3.28
C ALA A 193 -1.87 -17.66 -3.27
N HIS A 194 -0.93 -18.25 -3.96
CA HIS A 194 0.34 -17.59 -4.31
C HIS A 194 0.06 -16.55 -5.39
N LYS A 195 0.49 -15.32 -5.18
CA LYS A 195 0.22 -14.20 -6.10
C LYS A 195 1.50 -13.44 -6.43
N VAL A 196 1.81 -13.33 -7.72
CA VAL A 196 2.85 -12.43 -8.23
C VAL A 196 2.25 -11.03 -8.31
N VAL A 197 2.75 -10.09 -7.50
CA VAL A 197 2.17 -8.73 -7.36
C VAL A 197 2.84 -7.74 -8.29
N GLY A 198 4.07 -7.98 -8.71
CA GLY A 198 4.84 -7.09 -9.60
C GLY A 198 6.16 -7.73 -10.02
N VAL A 199 6.93 -7.01 -10.84
CA VAL A 199 8.23 -7.52 -11.35
C VAL A 199 9.20 -7.83 -10.20
N GLY A 200 9.20 -7.02 -9.14
CA GLY A 200 10.04 -7.25 -7.95
C GLY A 200 9.62 -8.47 -7.13
N SER A 201 8.37 -8.92 -7.24
CA SER A 201 7.88 -10.10 -6.52
C SER A 201 8.08 -11.42 -7.28
N VAL A 202 8.63 -11.39 -8.51
CA VAL A 202 8.97 -12.60 -9.26
C VAL A 202 10.07 -13.35 -8.51
N GLY A 203 9.73 -14.58 -8.07
CA GLY A 203 10.63 -15.40 -7.26
C GLY A 203 10.49 -15.24 -5.75
N LEU A 204 9.69 -14.27 -5.29
CA LEU A 204 9.27 -14.15 -3.89
C LEU A 204 8.05 -15.04 -3.61
N ARG A 205 7.87 -15.40 -2.34
CA ARG A 205 6.71 -16.17 -1.86
C ARG A 205 5.67 -15.21 -1.31
N ALA A 206 4.99 -14.47 -2.20
CA ALA A 206 3.88 -13.60 -1.83
C ALA A 206 2.56 -14.37 -1.92
N TYR A 207 1.75 -14.32 -0.87
CA TYR A 207 0.49 -15.04 -0.77
C TYR A 207 -0.65 -14.06 -0.50
N VAL A 208 -1.85 -14.43 -0.93
CA VAL A 208 -3.09 -13.75 -0.57
C VAL A 208 -3.98 -14.75 0.14
N ALA A 209 -4.39 -14.41 1.36
CA ALA A 209 -5.37 -15.16 2.13
C ALA A 209 -6.74 -14.50 1.98
N LEU A 210 -7.77 -15.30 1.69
CA LEU A 210 -9.17 -14.93 1.69
C LEU A 210 -9.81 -15.37 3.01
N LEU A 211 -10.36 -14.42 3.73
CA LEU A 211 -11.07 -14.68 4.97
C LEU A 211 -12.53 -14.23 4.85
N GLU A 212 -13.45 -14.97 5.43
CA GLU A 212 -14.89 -14.66 5.51
C GLU A 212 -15.30 -14.35 6.94
N GLY A 213 -16.08 -13.28 7.10
CA GLY A 213 -16.66 -12.84 8.36
C GLY A 213 -18.09 -13.34 8.56
N SER A 214 -18.94 -12.47 9.08
CA SER A 214 -20.30 -12.82 9.53
C SER A 214 -21.34 -12.96 8.40
N SER A 215 -20.99 -12.57 7.18
CA SER A 215 -21.88 -12.66 6.00
C SER A 215 -21.08 -12.94 4.72
N PRO A 216 -21.72 -13.42 3.66
CA PRO A 216 -21.04 -13.68 2.37
C PRO A 216 -20.36 -12.46 1.73
N ASP A 217 -20.80 -11.26 2.05
CA ASP A 217 -20.21 -10.02 1.55
C ASP A 217 -19.15 -9.45 2.51
N ASP A 218 -19.03 -10.02 3.72
CA ASP A 218 -18.07 -9.63 4.74
C ASP A 218 -16.77 -10.43 4.54
N VAL A 219 -15.89 -9.90 3.69
CA VAL A 219 -14.65 -10.55 3.30
C VAL A 219 -13.44 -9.66 3.57
N LEU A 220 -12.34 -10.30 3.91
CA LEU A 220 -11.04 -9.68 4.12
C LEU A 220 -9.99 -10.42 3.27
N PHE A 221 -9.22 -9.65 2.49
CA PHE A 221 -8.02 -10.15 1.83
C PHE A 221 -6.80 -9.66 2.61
N LEU A 222 -5.93 -10.58 3.01
CA LEU A 222 -4.62 -10.30 3.58
C LEU A 222 -3.54 -10.71 2.59
N GLN A 223 -2.51 -9.88 2.43
CA GLN A 223 -1.32 -10.16 1.63
C GLN A 223 -0.11 -10.13 2.53
#